data_e6b9b5ea33f55047bfb9bb5a536b7127
#
_entry.id   e6b9b5ea33f55047bfb9bb5a536b7127
#
_cell.length_a   1.000
_cell.length_b   1.000
_cell.length_c   1.000
_cell.angle_alpha   90.00
_cell.angle_beta   90.00
_cell.angle_gamma   90.00
#
_symmetry.space_group_name_H-M   'P 1'
#
loop_
_entity.id
_entity.type
_entity.pdbx_description
1 polymer ?
#
loop_
_entity_poly.entity_id
_entity_poly.type
_entity_poly.pdbx_seq_one_letter_code
_entity_poly.pdbx_strand_id
1 'polypeptide(L)'
;MRTGVLVPLADYLGHTMDPDCEYLEGRLVERNVGEISHSDAQGRTYAFVLFNKRGFWSGVEVRTQIRPDRFRIPDVVICRGGRPPGRIITAPPEVAVEVLSPDDRAADIQEKVDEYLRFGVSAVWIIDPEGQRAWIHTSDGAREVMDGVLRNPAGDLEVPLSAVFPNIE
;
A
#
# COMPACT_ATOMS: atom_id res chain seq x y z
N MET A 1 15.76 3.50 23.09
CA MET A 1 14.30 3.68 23.25
C MET A 1 13.99 5.16 23.12
N ARG A 2 13.40 5.61 22.02
CA ARG A 2 12.85 6.98 21.96
C ARG A 2 11.50 6.92 22.65
N THR A 3 11.39 7.50 23.82
CA THR A 3 10.12 7.78 24.48
C THR A 3 9.41 8.89 23.71
N GLY A 4 8.75 8.52 22.61
CA GLY A 4 7.89 9.44 21.90
C GLY A 4 6.63 9.72 22.73
N VAL A 5 6.21 10.98 22.77
CA VAL A 5 4.92 11.36 23.34
C VAL A 5 3.83 10.60 22.60
N LEU A 6 2.95 9.92 23.35
CA LEU A 6 1.78 9.26 22.76
C LEU A 6 0.76 10.31 22.32
N VAL A 7 0.29 10.20 21.10
CA VAL A 7 -0.72 11.08 20.51
C VAL A 7 -2.09 10.43 20.65
N PRO A 8 -3.09 11.13 21.22
CA PRO A 8 -4.47 10.62 21.26
C PRO A 8 -5.00 10.35 19.85
N LEU A 9 -5.75 9.26 19.68
CA LEU A 9 -6.32 8.89 18.39
C LEU A 9 -7.22 9.99 17.79
N ALA A 10 -7.97 10.70 18.63
CA ALA A 10 -8.81 11.80 18.19
C ALA A 10 -8.01 12.93 17.54
N ASP A 11 -6.81 13.22 18.07
CA ASP A 11 -5.92 14.24 17.51
C ASP A 11 -5.35 13.81 16.17
N TYR A 12 -4.95 12.53 16.04
CA TYR A 12 -4.49 11.97 14.77
C TYR A 12 -5.59 12.01 13.68
N LEU A 13 -6.82 11.67 14.04
CA LEU A 13 -7.94 11.67 13.08
C LEU A 13 -8.48 13.07 12.77
N GLY A 14 -8.32 14.00 13.72
CA GLY A 14 -8.80 15.38 13.60
C GLY A 14 -7.90 16.31 12.81
N HIS A 15 -6.64 15.96 12.62
CA HIS A 15 -5.63 16.83 12.02
C HIS A 15 -4.92 16.16 10.84
N THR A 16 -4.47 16.98 9.90
CA THR A 16 -3.47 16.55 8.91
C THR A 16 -2.09 16.62 9.58
N MET A 17 -1.36 15.52 9.56
CA MET A 17 0.01 15.50 10.06
C MET A 17 0.95 16.04 8.98
N ASP A 18 1.93 16.83 9.39
CA ASP A 18 2.99 17.31 8.51
C ASP A 18 4.35 17.07 9.22
N PRO A 19 5.18 16.16 8.73
CA PRO A 19 4.94 15.25 7.60
C PRO A 19 3.83 14.22 7.85
N ASP A 20 3.32 13.59 6.78
CA ASP A 20 2.30 12.56 6.88
C ASP A 20 2.81 11.33 7.65
N CYS A 21 2.00 10.83 8.57
CA CYS A 21 2.40 9.78 9.51
C CYS A 21 1.40 8.63 9.55
N GLU A 22 1.91 7.42 9.72
CA GLU A 22 1.14 6.29 10.20
C GLU A 22 0.90 6.40 11.71
N TYR A 23 -0.15 5.78 12.21
CA TYR A 23 -0.47 5.76 13.64
C TYR A 23 -0.41 4.33 14.18
N LEU A 24 0.52 4.08 15.09
CA LEU A 24 0.78 2.76 15.64
C LEU A 24 0.63 2.81 17.17
N GLU A 25 -0.58 2.52 17.68
CA GLU A 25 -0.85 2.43 19.13
C GLU A 25 -0.42 3.69 19.89
N GLY A 26 -0.79 4.87 19.37
CA GLY A 26 -0.44 6.16 19.96
C GLY A 26 0.86 6.77 19.45
N ARG A 27 1.64 6.04 18.66
CA ARG A 27 2.90 6.56 18.10
C ARG A 27 2.68 7.00 16.66
N LEU A 28 3.25 8.15 16.32
CA LEU A 28 3.36 8.60 14.94
C LEU A 28 4.66 8.07 14.34
N VAL A 29 4.54 7.46 13.16
CA VAL A 29 5.67 6.97 12.38
C VAL A 29 5.66 7.71 11.05
N GLU A 30 6.66 8.55 10.84
CA GLU A 30 6.84 9.29 9.59
C GLU A 30 7.07 8.32 8.44
N ARG A 31 6.50 8.65 7.29
CA ARG A 31 6.73 7.90 6.05
C ARG A 31 8.02 8.38 5.39
N ASN A 32 8.68 7.47 4.69
CA ASN A 32 9.82 7.83 3.87
C ASN A 32 9.39 8.76 2.73
N VAL A 33 10.25 9.72 2.38
CA VAL A 33 10.02 10.59 1.22
C VAL A 33 10.31 9.79 -0.04
N GLY A 34 9.34 9.74 -0.95
CA GLY A 34 9.50 9.03 -2.22
C GLY A 34 10.45 9.76 -3.18
N GLU A 35 11.32 9.00 -3.82
CA GLU A 35 12.13 9.48 -4.95
C GLU A 35 11.34 9.38 -6.27
N ILE A 36 11.93 9.81 -7.39
CA ILE A 36 11.25 9.83 -8.71
C ILE A 36 10.77 8.43 -9.10
N SER A 37 11.61 7.41 -8.93
CA SER A 37 11.29 6.02 -9.26
C SER A 37 10.13 5.46 -8.43
N HIS A 38 10.10 5.78 -7.12
CA HIS A 38 8.99 5.46 -6.23
C HIS A 38 7.70 6.15 -6.68
N SER A 39 7.77 7.46 -6.91
CA SER A 39 6.61 8.26 -7.35
C SER A 39 6.05 7.78 -8.70
N ASP A 40 6.92 7.43 -9.64
CA ASP A 40 6.53 6.87 -10.93
C ASP A 40 5.80 5.53 -10.77
N ALA A 41 6.36 4.58 -10.03
CA ALA A 41 5.75 3.27 -9.83
C ALA A 41 4.40 3.39 -9.11
N GLN A 42 4.30 4.22 -8.08
CA GLN A 42 3.06 4.51 -7.35
C GLN A 42 2.01 5.11 -8.29
N GLY A 43 2.34 6.20 -8.96
CA GLY A 43 1.42 6.93 -9.85
C GLY A 43 0.95 6.09 -11.03
N ARG A 44 1.84 5.33 -11.66
CA ARG A 44 1.52 4.43 -12.78
C ARG A 44 0.62 3.28 -12.36
N THR A 45 0.88 2.65 -11.22
CA THR A 45 0.04 1.59 -10.68
C THR A 45 -1.38 2.10 -10.41
N TYR A 46 -1.49 3.23 -9.72
CA TYR A 46 -2.77 3.90 -9.47
C TYR A 46 -3.52 4.22 -10.76
N ALA A 47 -2.88 4.91 -11.70
CA ALA A 47 -3.49 5.35 -12.94
C ALA A 47 -3.94 4.16 -13.81
N PHE A 48 -3.10 3.12 -13.91
CA PHE A 48 -3.45 1.95 -14.70
C PHE A 48 -4.75 1.29 -14.19
N VAL A 49 -4.87 1.08 -12.88
CA VAL A 49 -6.08 0.49 -12.29
C VAL A 49 -7.28 1.40 -12.51
N LEU A 50 -7.15 2.70 -12.21
CA LEU A 50 -8.23 3.66 -12.31
C LEU A 50 -8.82 3.75 -13.72
N PHE A 51 -7.97 3.74 -14.73
CA PHE A 51 -8.41 3.95 -16.11
C PHE A 51 -8.70 2.65 -16.89
N ASN A 52 -8.16 1.50 -16.45
CA ASN A 52 -8.23 0.26 -17.23
C ASN A 52 -8.99 -0.88 -16.52
N LYS A 53 -9.26 -0.77 -15.21
CA LYS A 53 -9.86 -1.87 -14.45
C LYS A 53 -11.26 -1.51 -13.94
N ARG A 54 -12.27 -1.78 -14.76
CA ARG A 54 -13.68 -1.59 -14.36
C ARG A 54 -14.00 -2.51 -13.17
N GLY A 55 -14.78 -2.00 -12.23
CA GLY A 55 -15.15 -2.71 -11.01
C GLY A 55 -14.13 -2.59 -9.87
N PHE A 56 -13.03 -1.86 -10.11
CA PHE A 56 -12.06 -1.51 -9.09
C PHE A 56 -11.90 0.01 -8.99
N TRP A 57 -11.70 0.46 -7.77
CA TRP A 57 -11.29 1.82 -7.47
C TRP A 57 -9.87 1.77 -6.91
N SER A 58 -9.07 2.76 -7.24
CA SER A 58 -7.74 2.89 -6.66
C SER A 58 -7.53 4.28 -6.06
N GLY A 59 -6.74 4.35 -4.99
CA GLY A 59 -6.37 5.58 -4.31
C GLY A 59 -4.92 5.53 -3.86
N VAL A 60 -4.30 6.70 -3.75
CA VAL A 60 -2.92 6.85 -3.28
C VAL A 60 -2.91 7.39 -1.86
N GLU A 61 -2.05 6.83 -1.02
CA GLU A 61 -1.76 7.32 0.33
C GLU A 61 -3.01 7.53 1.20
N VAL A 62 -3.95 6.59 1.12
CA VAL A 62 -5.20 6.68 1.89
C VAL A 62 -5.01 6.03 3.26
N ARG A 63 -5.31 6.78 4.32
CA ARG A 63 -5.33 6.22 5.67
C ARG A 63 -6.24 5.00 5.73
N THR A 64 -5.68 3.89 6.17
CA THR A 64 -6.36 2.60 6.28
C THR A 64 -6.31 2.13 7.73
N GLN A 65 -7.48 2.05 8.36
CA GLN A 65 -7.61 1.56 9.73
C GLN A 65 -7.58 0.03 9.73
N ILE A 66 -6.42 -0.54 10.04
CA ILE A 66 -6.23 -2.00 10.08
C ILE A 66 -6.60 -2.62 11.43
N ARG A 67 -6.61 -1.82 12.50
CA ARG A 67 -7.11 -2.12 13.84
C ARG A 67 -7.65 -0.83 14.49
N PRO A 68 -8.40 -0.92 15.59
CA PRO A 68 -8.96 0.27 16.25
C PRO A 68 -7.91 1.34 16.62
N ASP A 69 -6.70 0.93 16.93
CA ASP A 69 -5.58 1.75 17.37
C ASP A 69 -4.40 1.76 16.39
N ARG A 70 -4.61 1.28 15.15
CA ARG A 70 -3.53 1.14 14.17
C ARG A 70 -3.97 1.51 12.77
N PHE A 71 -3.27 2.49 12.20
CA PHE A 71 -3.53 3.05 10.87
C PHE A 71 -2.27 2.98 10.04
N ARG A 72 -2.37 2.37 8.89
CA ARG A 72 -1.34 2.35 7.84
C ARG A 72 -1.74 3.26 6.70
N ILE A 73 -0.76 3.65 5.90
CA ILE A 73 -0.95 4.46 4.69
C ILE A 73 -0.25 3.74 3.54
N PRO A 74 -0.89 2.76 2.90
CA PRO A 74 -0.32 2.11 1.71
C PRO A 74 -0.07 3.13 0.61
N ASP A 75 0.98 2.93 -0.19
CA ASP A 75 1.27 3.81 -1.33
C ASP A 75 0.13 3.80 -2.34
N VAL A 76 -0.44 2.61 -2.61
CA VAL A 76 -1.68 2.48 -3.39
C VAL A 76 -2.62 1.49 -2.71
N VAL A 77 -3.90 1.80 -2.68
CA VAL A 77 -4.96 0.85 -2.31
C VAL A 77 -5.86 0.60 -3.50
N ILE A 78 -6.30 -0.64 -3.65
CA ILE A 78 -7.24 -1.03 -4.70
C ILE A 78 -8.44 -1.69 -4.03
N CYS A 79 -9.61 -1.10 -4.22
CA CYS A 79 -10.86 -1.58 -3.64
C CYS A 79 -11.77 -2.15 -4.73
N ARG A 80 -12.42 -3.27 -4.45
CA ARG A 80 -13.44 -3.85 -5.31
C ARG A 80 -14.75 -3.09 -5.18
N GLY A 81 -15.49 -2.93 -6.27
CA GLY A 81 -16.85 -2.39 -6.28
C GLY A 81 -16.97 -0.88 -6.31
N GLY A 82 -15.86 -0.13 -6.37
CA GLY A 82 -15.87 1.32 -6.49
C GLY A 82 -15.25 2.05 -5.31
N ARG A 83 -15.43 3.37 -5.26
CA ARG A 83 -14.85 4.22 -4.21
C ARG A 83 -15.42 3.86 -2.84
N PRO A 84 -14.57 3.53 -1.84
CA PRO A 84 -15.04 3.24 -0.49
C PRO A 84 -15.72 4.48 0.15
N PRO A 85 -16.69 4.26 1.04
CA PRO A 85 -17.36 5.35 1.74
C PRO A 85 -16.46 5.97 2.82
N GLY A 86 -16.79 7.20 3.22
CA GLY A 86 -16.13 7.87 4.34
C GLY A 86 -14.85 8.60 3.95
N ARG A 87 -14.06 8.95 4.98
CA ARG A 87 -12.82 9.73 4.86
C ARG A 87 -11.57 8.86 4.86
N ILE A 88 -11.65 7.67 5.42
CA ILE A 88 -10.56 6.68 5.56
C ILE A 88 -11.09 5.30 5.18
N ILE A 89 -10.20 4.38 4.88
CA ILE A 89 -10.56 2.99 4.61
C ILE A 89 -10.69 2.25 5.94
N THR A 90 -11.83 1.61 6.16
CA THR A 90 -12.15 0.85 7.39
C THR A 90 -12.53 -0.60 7.11
N ALA A 91 -12.62 -0.98 5.84
CA ALA A 91 -12.80 -2.36 5.40
C ALA A 91 -11.59 -2.80 4.58
N PRO A 92 -11.24 -4.10 4.58
CA PRO A 92 -10.09 -4.59 3.83
C PRO A 92 -10.19 -4.24 2.34
N PRO A 93 -9.20 -3.55 1.75
CA PRO A 93 -9.10 -3.40 0.31
C PRO A 93 -8.81 -4.75 -0.36
N GLU A 94 -9.03 -4.85 -1.66
CA GLU A 94 -8.66 -6.02 -2.46
C GLU A 94 -7.14 -6.19 -2.49
N VAL A 95 -6.42 -5.08 -2.72
CA VAL A 95 -4.95 -5.06 -2.74
C VAL A 95 -4.44 -3.83 -2.01
N ALA A 96 -3.41 -4.02 -1.19
CA ALA A 96 -2.53 -2.98 -0.69
C ALA A 96 -1.19 -3.05 -1.45
N VAL A 97 -0.66 -1.91 -1.86
CA VAL A 97 0.60 -1.80 -2.58
C VAL A 97 1.57 -0.98 -1.76
N GLU A 98 2.77 -1.52 -1.57
CA GLU A 98 3.93 -0.80 -1.00
C GLU A 98 5.01 -0.73 -2.07
N VAL A 99 5.49 0.45 -2.36
CA VAL A 99 6.61 0.70 -3.27
C VAL A 99 7.85 0.92 -2.42
N LEU A 100 8.87 0.13 -2.65
CA LEU A 100 10.10 0.20 -1.84
C LEU A 100 10.85 1.50 -2.05
N SER A 101 11.36 2.05 -0.96
CA SER A 101 12.32 3.15 -0.92
C SER A 101 13.69 2.63 -0.45
N PRO A 102 14.81 3.30 -0.80
CA PRO A 102 16.14 2.84 -0.39
C PRO A 102 16.33 2.70 1.13
N ASP A 103 15.58 3.50 1.90
CA ASP A 103 15.67 3.52 3.36
C ASP A 103 14.73 2.50 4.05
N ASP A 104 13.95 1.72 3.28
CA ASP A 104 13.05 0.74 3.84
C ASP A 104 13.80 -0.45 4.44
N ARG A 105 13.39 -0.82 5.65
CA ARG A 105 13.90 -2.02 6.31
C ARG A 105 13.00 -3.20 5.99
N ALA A 106 13.60 -4.31 5.59
CA ALA A 106 12.86 -5.53 5.26
C ALA A 106 11.90 -5.98 6.38
N ALA A 107 12.30 -5.81 7.65
CA ALA A 107 11.45 -6.15 8.80
C ALA A 107 10.19 -5.27 8.89
N ASP A 108 10.31 -3.99 8.56
CA ASP A 108 9.19 -3.05 8.62
C ASP A 108 8.20 -3.32 7.48
N ILE A 109 8.71 -3.64 6.30
CA ILE A 109 7.89 -4.08 5.15
C ILE A 109 7.16 -5.39 5.48
N GLN A 110 7.86 -6.37 6.06
CA GLN A 110 7.23 -7.64 6.45
C GLN A 110 6.14 -7.44 7.51
N GLU A 111 6.36 -6.55 8.48
CA GLU A 111 5.33 -6.21 9.47
C GLU A 111 4.08 -5.64 8.80
N LYS A 112 4.23 -4.71 7.85
CA LYS A 112 3.10 -4.16 7.07
C LYS A 112 2.35 -5.25 6.30
N VAL A 113 3.06 -6.12 5.60
CA VAL A 113 2.48 -7.25 4.86
C VAL A 113 1.63 -8.13 5.78
N ASP A 114 2.20 -8.53 6.92
CA ASP A 114 1.51 -9.39 7.89
C ASP A 114 0.25 -8.72 8.45
N GLU A 115 0.30 -7.43 8.68
CA GLU A 115 -0.82 -6.64 9.18
C GLU A 115 -1.94 -6.51 8.14
N TYR A 116 -1.61 -6.21 6.90
CA TYR A 116 -2.60 -6.13 5.82
C TYR A 116 -3.30 -7.48 5.60
N LEU A 117 -2.54 -8.57 5.55
CA LEU A 117 -3.12 -9.91 5.39
C LEU A 117 -4.00 -10.31 6.57
N ARG A 118 -3.59 -10.01 7.82
CA ARG A 118 -4.45 -10.24 9.01
C ARG A 118 -5.70 -9.37 9.02
N PHE A 119 -5.64 -8.17 8.46
CA PHE A 119 -6.80 -7.31 8.30
C PHE A 119 -7.79 -7.87 7.29
N GLY A 120 -7.35 -8.73 6.37
CA GLY A 120 -8.18 -9.38 5.35
C GLY A 120 -7.97 -8.87 3.93
N VAL A 121 -6.87 -8.14 3.68
CA VAL A 121 -6.45 -7.77 2.32
C VAL A 121 -6.14 -9.04 1.53
N SER A 122 -6.70 -9.19 0.34
CA SER A 122 -6.55 -10.41 -0.47
C SER A 122 -5.12 -10.62 -0.97
N ALA A 123 -4.44 -9.55 -1.33
CA ALA A 123 -3.03 -9.57 -1.72
C ALA A 123 -2.31 -8.27 -1.32
N VAL A 124 -1.04 -8.39 -0.99
CA VAL A 124 -0.13 -7.24 -0.84
C VAL A 124 0.89 -7.31 -1.96
N TRP A 125 0.99 -6.25 -2.74
CA TRP A 125 1.99 -6.13 -3.79
C TRP A 125 3.15 -5.29 -3.28
N ILE A 126 4.35 -5.84 -3.34
CA ILE A 126 5.59 -5.13 -3.05
C ILE A 126 6.27 -4.84 -4.37
N ILE A 127 6.55 -3.58 -4.65
CA ILE A 127 7.15 -3.11 -5.90
C ILE A 127 8.52 -2.52 -5.59
N ASP A 128 9.57 -3.06 -6.21
CA ASP A 128 10.92 -2.51 -6.18
C ASP A 128 11.16 -1.72 -7.48
N PRO A 129 11.08 -0.38 -7.44
CA PRO A 129 11.21 0.43 -8.64
C PRO A 129 12.64 0.47 -9.19
N GLU A 130 13.64 0.33 -8.33
CA GLU A 130 15.05 0.34 -8.75
C GLU A 130 15.46 -0.99 -9.41
N GLY A 131 15.06 -2.10 -8.81
CA GLY A 131 15.31 -3.43 -9.35
C GLY A 131 14.34 -3.84 -10.47
N GLN A 132 13.27 -3.06 -10.71
CA GLN A 132 12.18 -3.37 -11.63
C GLN A 132 11.59 -4.76 -11.37
N ARG A 133 11.38 -5.09 -10.10
CA ARG A 133 10.86 -6.37 -9.63
C ARG A 133 9.62 -6.15 -8.78
N ALA A 134 8.80 -7.17 -8.67
CA ALA A 134 7.63 -7.14 -7.80
C ALA A 134 7.34 -8.51 -7.19
N TRP A 135 6.68 -8.49 -6.03
CA TRP A 135 6.24 -9.68 -5.31
C TRP A 135 4.77 -9.56 -4.95
N ILE A 136 4.10 -10.69 -4.95
CA ILE A 136 2.73 -10.83 -4.46
C ILE A 136 2.76 -11.66 -3.18
N HIS A 137 2.24 -11.10 -2.11
CA HIS A 137 2.04 -11.77 -0.84
C HIS A 137 0.55 -12.04 -0.63
N THR A 138 0.22 -13.25 -0.25
CA THR A 138 -1.14 -13.69 0.08
C THR A 138 -1.11 -14.52 1.37
N SER A 139 -2.27 -14.98 1.85
CA SER A 139 -2.34 -15.94 2.97
C SER A 139 -1.58 -17.25 2.69
N ASP A 140 -1.38 -17.61 1.43
CA ASP A 140 -0.70 -18.85 1.02
C ASP A 140 0.82 -18.69 0.91
N GLY A 141 1.33 -17.46 1.06
CA GLY A 141 2.76 -17.16 0.99
C GLY A 141 3.09 -16.02 0.02
N ALA A 142 4.39 -15.92 -0.29
CA ALA A 142 4.93 -14.87 -1.14
C ALA A 142 5.55 -15.48 -2.40
N ARG A 143 5.39 -14.79 -3.54
CA ARG A 143 6.04 -15.15 -4.80
C ARG A 143 6.50 -13.92 -5.55
N GLU A 144 7.64 -14.02 -6.21
CA GLU A 144 8.08 -13.03 -7.17
C GLU A 144 7.27 -13.13 -8.47
N VAL A 145 7.01 -11.98 -9.08
CA VAL A 145 6.31 -11.89 -10.37
C VAL A 145 7.29 -12.13 -11.51
N MET A 146 7.33 -13.36 -12.02
CA MET A 146 8.25 -13.78 -13.08
C MET A 146 7.63 -13.69 -14.48
N ASP A 147 6.30 -13.67 -14.57
CA ASP A 147 5.55 -13.61 -15.83
C ASP A 147 5.16 -12.17 -16.23
N GLY A 148 5.66 -11.18 -15.49
CA GLY A 148 5.47 -9.78 -15.78
C GLY A 148 4.09 -9.23 -15.43
N VAL A 149 3.24 -9.92 -14.66
CA VAL A 149 1.88 -9.47 -14.35
C VAL A 149 1.56 -9.62 -12.86
N LEU A 150 1.26 -8.50 -12.19
CA LEU A 150 0.68 -8.47 -10.86
C LEU A 150 -0.79 -8.91 -10.93
N ARG A 151 -1.18 -9.84 -10.06
CA ARG A 151 -2.56 -10.35 -9.98
C ARG A 151 -3.07 -10.41 -8.55
N ASN A 152 -4.39 -10.24 -8.40
CA ASN A 152 -5.06 -10.63 -7.17
C ASN A 152 -5.36 -12.15 -7.19
N PRO A 153 -5.70 -12.77 -6.04
CA PRO A 153 -6.00 -14.21 -5.97
C PRO A 153 -7.17 -14.65 -6.85
N ALA A 154 -8.17 -13.78 -7.06
CA ALA A 154 -9.32 -14.08 -7.92
C ALA A 154 -8.97 -14.06 -9.42
N GLY A 155 -7.85 -13.47 -9.82
CA GLY A 155 -7.39 -13.41 -11.21
C GLY A 155 -8.15 -12.42 -12.11
N ASP A 156 -9.00 -11.59 -11.54
CA ASP A 156 -9.80 -10.60 -12.28
C ASP A 156 -9.20 -9.17 -12.21
N LEU A 157 -8.16 -8.99 -11.44
CA LEU A 157 -7.33 -7.78 -11.40
C LEU A 157 -5.92 -8.13 -11.84
N GLU A 158 -5.53 -7.61 -12.99
CA GLU A 158 -4.20 -7.80 -13.56
C GLU A 158 -3.57 -6.45 -13.91
N VAL A 159 -2.32 -6.23 -13.49
CA VAL A 159 -1.51 -5.06 -13.80
C VAL A 159 -0.19 -5.53 -14.37
N PRO A 160 0.11 -5.29 -15.66
CA PRO A 160 1.39 -5.68 -16.24
C PRO A 160 2.52 -4.81 -15.67
N LEU A 161 3.67 -5.39 -15.38
CA LEU A 161 4.84 -4.66 -14.90
C LEU A 161 5.31 -3.60 -15.89
N SER A 162 5.08 -3.78 -17.18
CA SER A 162 5.34 -2.75 -18.21
C SER A 162 4.48 -1.49 -18.06
N ALA A 163 3.35 -1.57 -17.36
CA ALA A 163 2.56 -0.39 -16.99
C ALA A 163 3.08 0.31 -15.73
N VAL A 164 3.77 -0.44 -14.86
CA VAL A 164 4.35 0.08 -13.60
C VAL A 164 5.71 0.70 -13.82
N PHE A 165 6.55 0.04 -14.61
CA PHE A 165 7.93 0.47 -14.88
C PHE A 165 8.05 1.05 -16.29
N PRO A 166 8.62 2.27 -16.46
CA PRO A 166 8.59 2.96 -17.75
C PRO A 166 9.46 2.33 -18.85
N ASN A 167 10.39 1.45 -18.50
CA ASN A 167 11.42 0.94 -19.43
C ASN A 167 11.45 -0.60 -19.55
N ILE A 168 10.40 -1.30 -19.17
CA ILE A 168 10.26 -2.74 -19.48
C ILE A 168 9.60 -2.86 -20.86
N GLU A 169 10.40 -3.27 -21.87
CA GLU A 169 9.92 -3.68 -23.18
C GLU A 169 9.38 -5.13 -23.16
#